data_25875e9fb423dbf51116c355cc81e2e7
#
_entry.id   25875e9fb423dbf51116c355cc81e2e7
#
_cell.length_a   1.000
_cell.length_b   1.000
_cell.length_c   1.000
_cell.angle_alpha   90.00
_cell.angle_beta   90.00
_cell.angle_gamma   90.00
#
_symmetry.space_group_name_H-M   'P 1'
#
loop_
_entity.id
_entity.type
_entity.pdbx_description
1 polymer ?
#
loop_
_entity_poly.entity_id
_entity_poly.type
_entity_poly.pdbx_seq_one_letter_code
_entity_poly.pdbx_strand_id
1 'polypeptide(L)'
;MSEQLKTSTGGAFDIHHQGEEIDVSAIAKGYAVDRIAAYLHDELDIQDFLVEIGGEVKARGYNAMAQPWKVAIYIPPSHSQIKGPQVTLNNTSMATSGQYFKEGHIRNAATGKVPEHDLLSCTVIAPSNTDADALATALYVMGSEAGLAWADGNKIKAIFIRNDGTVIKSMLPR
;
A
#
# COMPACT_ATOMS: atom_id res chain seq x y z
N MET A 1 4.95 4.79 -15.26
CA MET A 1 4.73 4.09 -13.99
C MET A 1 4.14 2.69 -14.21
N SER A 2 2.95 2.50 -14.73
CA SER A 2 2.31 1.18 -14.89
C SER A 2 3.18 0.16 -15.64
N GLU A 3 3.69 0.47 -16.83
CA GLU A 3 4.57 -0.42 -17.60
C GLU A 3 5.90 -0.74 -16.90
N GLN A 4 6.44 0.22 -16.17
CA GLN A 4 7.66 0.00 -15.39
C GLN A 4 7.40 -0.96 -14.22
N LEU A 5 6.27 -0.80 -13.51
CA LEU A 5 5.88 -1.71 -12.45
C LEU A 5 5.56 -3.10 -12.99
N LYS A 6 4.82 -3.21 -14.10
CA LYS A 6 4.58 -4.49 -14.77
C LYS A 6 5.90 -5.23 -15.04
N THR A 7 6.86 -4.56 -15.66
CA THR A 7 8.15 -5.16 -16.01
C THR A 7 8.95 -5.53 -14.76
N SER A 8 9.08 -4.62 -13.79
CA SER A 8 9.91 -4.83 -12.61
C SER A 8 9.34 -5.84 -11.62
N THR A 9 8.02 -6.02 -11.59
CA THR A 9 7.33 -6.98 -10.72
C THR A 9 7.06 -8.34 -11.42
N GLY A 10 7.58 -8.54 -12.64
CA GLY A 10 7.34 -9.76 -13.40
C GLY A 10 5.87 -10.01 -13.72
N GLY A 11 5.08 -8.93 -13.88
CA GLY A 11 3.65 -9.00 -14.18
C GLY A 11 2.75 -9.18 -12.95
N ALA A 12 3.28 -9.11 -11.73
CA ALA A 12 2.45 -9.15 -10.51
C ALA A 12 1.49 -7.95 -10.45
N PHE A 13 1.89 -6.82 -11.00
CA PHE A 13 1.05 -5.64 -11.24
C PHE A 13 0.93 -5.39 -12.74
N ASP A 14 -0.31 -5.26 -13.23
CA ASP A 14 -0.62 -4.86 -14.61
C ASP A 14 -2.02 -4.25 -14.66
N ILE A 15 -2.16 -3.04 -15.19
CA ILE A 15 -3.48 -2.40 -15.39
C ILE A 15 -4.23 -2.98 -16.61
N HIS A 16 -3.55 -3.69 -17.50
CA HIS A 16 -4.14 -4.39 -18.66
C HIS A 16 -4.38 -5.86 -18.31
N HIS A 17 -5.19 -6.10 -17.29
CA HIS A 17 -5.52 -7.44 -16.83
C HIS A 17 -6.00 -8.33 -18.00
N GLN A 18 -5.18 -9.29 -18.43
CA GLN A 18 -5.45 -10.26 -19.50
C GLN A 18 -5.89 -9.68 -20.86
N GLY A 19 -5.58 -8.42 -21.14
CA GLY A 19 -5.41 -8.00 -22.53
C GLY A 19 -6.39 -7.00 -23.11
N GLU A 20 -7.56 -6.69 -22.58
CA GLU A 20 -8.50 -5.82 -23.28
C GLU A 20 -9.09 -4.66 -22.43
N GLU A 21 -9.26 -4.83 -21.13
CA GLU A 21 -9.80 -3.78 -20.26
C GLU A 21 -8.74 -3.19 -19.37
N ILE A 22 -8.80 -1.86 -19.18
CA ILE A 22 -7.93 -1.16 -18.24
C ILE A 22 -8.56 -1.23 -16.84
N ASP A 23 -7.92 -1.94 -15.90
CA ASP A 23 -8.28 -1.95 -14.50
C ASP A 23 -7.33 -1.07 -13.68
N VAL A 24 -7.84 0.05 -13.20
CA VAL A 24 -7.11 1.00 -12.35
C VAL A 24 -7.44 0.86 -10.86
N SER A 25 -8.16 -0.17 -10.46
CA SER A 25 -8.62 -0.34 -9.07
C SER A 25 -7.49 -0.34 -8.04
N ALA A 26 -6.31 -0.83 -8.43
CA ALA A 26 -5.10 -0.87 -7.60
C ALA A 26 -4.30 0.45 -7.53
N ILE A 27 -4.80 1.53 -8.14
CA ILE A 27 -4.16 2.87 -8.11
C ILE A 27 -5.17 3.99 -7.93
N ALA A 28 -6.46 3.72 -8.12
CA ALA A 28 -7.48 4.77 -8.17
C ALA A 28 -7.67 5.47 -6.82
N LYS A 29 -7.64 4.72 -5.72
CA LYS A 29 -7.77 5.27 -4.36
C LYS A 29 -6.54 6.10 -4.02
N GLY A 30 -5.34 5.56 -4.28
CA GLY A 30 -4.09 6.27 -4.08
C GLY A 30 -4.02 7.58 -4.87
N TYR A 31 -4.44 7.55 -6.13
CA TYR A 31 -4.53 8.75 -6.96
C TYR A 31 -5.52 9.78 -6.39
N ALA A 32 -6.69 9.35 -5.94
CA ALA A 32 -7.67 10.25 -5.33
C ALA A 32 -7.12 10.92 -4.06
N VAL A 33 -6.44 10.16 -3.19
CA VAL A 33 -5.76 10.68 -2.00
C VAL A 33 -4.70 11.72 -2.37
N ASP A 34 -3.85 11.44 -3.37
CA ASP A 34 -2.85 12.39 -3.83
C ASP A 34 -3.47 13.67 -4.41
N ARG A 35 -4.57 13.56 -5.17
CA ARG A 35 -5.27 14.72 -5.74
C ARG A 35 -5.91 15.61 -4.68
N ILE A 36 -6.54 14.99 -3.66
CA ILE A 36 -7.13 15.74 -2.55
C ILE A 36 -6.03 16.42 -1.73
N ALA A 37 -4.94 15.71 -1.44
CA ALA A 37 -3.82 16.27 -0.69
C ALA A 37 -3.18 17.45 -1.42
N ALA A 38 -3.02 17.36 -2.75
CA ALA A 38 -2.54 18.47 -3.57
C ALA A 38 -3.49 19.67 -3.51
N TYR A 39 -4.80 19.44 -3.64
CA TYR A 39 -5.80 20.50 -3.56
C TYR A 39 -5.78 21.22 -2.19
N LEU A 40 -5.71 20.46 -1.09
CA LEU A 40 -5.62 21.04 0.25
C LEU A 40 -4.39 21.91 0.40
N HIS A 41 -3.25 21.45 -0.11
CA HIS A 41 -1.99 22.16 0.01
C HIS A 41 -1.86 23.33 -0.94
N ASP A 42 -2.10 23.10 -2.26
CA ASP A 42 -1.73 24.04 -3.32
C ASP A 42 -2.82 25.11 -3.52
N GLU A 43 -4.11 24.76 -3.34
CA GLU A 43 -5.22 25.66 -3.59
C GLU A 43 -5.79 26.29 -2.30
N LEU A 44 -5.75 25.55 -1.18
CA LEU A 44 -6.31 26.02 0.08
C LEU A 44 -5.25 26.44 1.11
N ASP A 45 -3.95 26.31 0.79
CA ASP A 45 -2.81 26.62 1.66
C ASP A 45 -2.87 25.93 3.03
N ILE A 46 -3.49 24.72 3.09
CA ILE A 46 -3.55 23.92 4.31
C ILE A 46 -2.25 23.13 4.45
N GLN A 47 -1.48 23.38 5.51
CA GLN A 47 -0.16 22.78 5.71
C GLN A 47 -0.22 21.49 6.54
N ASP A 48 -1.21 21.34 7.41
CA ASP A 48 -1.34 20.22 8.34
C ASP A 48 -2.62 19.45 8.06
N PHE A 49 -2.50 18.25 7.51
CA PHE A 49 -3.66 17.42 7.20
C PHE A 49 -3.33 15.93 7.16
N LEU A 50 -4.38 15.13 7.30
CA LEU A 50 -4.40 13.71 6.98
C LEU A 50 -5.61 13.45 6.08
N VAL A 51 -5.36 12.87 4.91
CA VAL A 51 -6.39 12.39 3.96
C VAL A 51 -6.40 10.88 4.03
N GLU A 52 -7.58 10.28 4.15
CA GLU A 52 -7.77 8.81 4.15
C GLU A 52 -8.95 8.44 3.27
N ILE A 53 -8.76 7.45 2.41
CA ILE A 53 -9.81 6.84 1.58
C ILE A 53 -9.63 5.32 1.60
N GLY A 54 -10.46 4.63 2.39
CA GLY A 54 -10.51 3.16 2.39
C GLY A 54 -9.19 2.46 2.74
N GLY A 55 -8.36 3.09 3.60
CA GLY A 55 -7.07 2.57 4.05
C GLY A 55 -5.85 3.16 3.35
N GLU A 56 -6.05 3.88 2.25
CA GLU A 56 -5.00 4.69 1.61
C GLU A 56 -4.91 6.04 2.32
N VAL A 57 -3.73 6.33 2.88
CA VAL A 57 -3.51 7.49 3.75
C VAL A 57 -2.37 8.35 3.24
N LYS A 58 -2.56 9.67 3.24
CA LYS A 58 -1.50 10.65 3.08
C LYS A 58 -1.55 11.66 4.21
N ALA A 59 -0.41 11.89 4.82
CA ALA A 59 -0.29 12.88 5.89
C ALA A 59 0.78 13.92 5.56
N ARG A 60 0.49 15.17 5.92
CA ARG A 60 1.40 16.31 5.85
C ARG A 60 1.38 17.06 7.18
N GLY A 61 2.54 17.62 7.56
CA GLY A 61 2.68 18.42 8.76
C GLY A 61 2.39 17.66 10.06
N TYR A 62 1.66 18.28 10.96
CA TYR A 62 1.47 17.80 12.32
C TYR A 62 -0.02 17.68 12.68
N ASN A 63 -0.33 16.87 13.67
CA ASN A 63 -1.68 16.77 14.24
C ASN A 63 -1.96 17.94 15.21
N ALA A 64 -3.18 18.02 15.76
CA ALA A 64 -3.60 19.07 16.68
C ALA A 64 -2.76 19.18 17.98
N MET A 65 -1.93 18.17 18.28
CA MET A 65 -1.02 18.16 19.42
C MET A 65 0.43 18.53 19.00
N ALA A 66 0.63 19.10 17.81
CA ALA A 66 1.93 19.41 17.22
C ALA A 66 2.87 18.17 17.14
N GLN A 67 2.31 16.99 16.93
CA GLN A 67 3.06 15.75 16.78
C GLN A 67 2.89 15.18 15.36
N PRO A 68 3.89 14.46 14.83
CA PRO A 68 3.74 13.74 13.56
C PRO A 68 2.52 12.80 13.60
N TRP A 69 1.88 12.62 12.46
CA TRP A 69 0.73 11.74 12.33
C TRP A 69 1.13 10.27 12.57
N LYS A 70 0.38 9.58 13.44
CA LYS A 70 0.55 8.15 13.69
C LYS A 70 -0.68 7.39 13.22
N VAL A 71 -0.48 6.45 12.32
CA VAL A 71 -1.54 5.63 11.73
C VAL A 71 -1.30 4.18 12.07
N ALA A 72 -2.30 3.48 12.57
CA ALA A 72 -2.23 2.05 12.80
C ALA A 72 -2.60 1.30 11.51
N ILE A 73 -1.87 0.23 11.20
CA ILE A 73 -2.29 -0.69 10.15
C ILE A 73 -3.50 -1.47 10.67
N TYR A 74 -4.58 -1.46 9.89
CA TYR A 74 -5.81 -2.16 10.26
C TYR A 74 -5.61 -3.67 10.31
N ILE A 75 -6.12 -4.28 11.38
CA ILE A 75 -6.19 -5.73 11.55
C ILE A 75 -7.66 -6.14 11.63
N PRO A 76 -8.13 -7.06 10.77
CA PRO A 76 -9.52 -7.47 10.79
C PRO A 76 -9.88 -8.22 12.09
N PRO A 77 -11.16 -8.16 12.54
CA PRO A 77 -11.60 -8.81 13.77
C PRO A 77 -11.31 -10.32 13.84
N SER A 78 -11.29 -11.01 12.69
CA SER A 78 -10.91 -12.43 12.58
C SER A 78 -9.48 -12.72 13.03
N HIS A 79 -8.64 -11.70 13.14
CA HIS A 79 -7.23 -11.76 13.53
C HIS A 79 -6.94 -10.81 14.72
N SER A 80 -7.91 -10.57 15.58
CA SER A 80 -7.83 -9.60 16.69
C SER A 80 -6.71 -9.87 17.69
N GLN A 81 -6.14 -11.09 17.72
CA GLN A 81 -4.95 -11.44 18.49
C GLN A 81 -3.66 -10.76 17.96
N ILE A 82 -3.66 -10.30 16.69
CA ILE A 82 -2.53 -9.60 16.10
C ILE A 82 -2.58 -8.14 16.52
N LYS A 83 -1.47 -7.62 17.03
CA LYS A 83 -1.32 -6.19 17.30
C LYS A 83 -0.80 -5.49 16.06
N GLY A 84 -1.64 -4.72 15.39
CA GLY A 84 -1.28 -3.95 14.21
C GLY A 84 -0.14 -2.96 14.51
N PRO A 85 0.92 -2.94 13.69
CA PRO A 85 1.99 -1.96 13.84
C PRO A 85 1.49 -0.54 13.56
N GLN A 86 2.11 0.44 14.22
CA GLN A 86 1.91 1.85 13.94
C GLN A 86 2.99 2.38 13.01
N VAL A 87 2.59 3.24 12.09
CA VAL A 87 3.46 3.96 11.16
C VAL A 87 3.38 5.46 11.48
N THR A 88 4.53 6.09 11.61
CA THR A 88 4.61 7.56 11.68
C THR A 88 4.73 8.10 10.28
N LEU A 89 3.79 8.95 9.89
CA LEU A 89 3.77 9.62 8.61
C LEU A 89 4.19 11.10 8.79
N ASN A 90 5.14 11.53 7.97
CA ASN A 90 5.56 12.92 7.87
C ASN A 90 5.83 13.25 6.40
N ASN A 91 4.92 13.97 5.79
CA ASN A 91 4.93 14.28 4.35
C ASN A 91 5.07 13.03 3.48
N THR A 92 4.44 11.95 3.92
CA THR A 92 4.47 10.64 3.26
C THR A 92 3.08 10.03 3.19
N SER A 93 2.98 8.99 2.38
CA SER A 93 1.76 8.22 2.17
C SER A 93 1.94 6.78 2.63
N MET A 94 0.83 6.11 2.87
CA MET A 94 0.75 4.70 3.18
C MET A 94 -0.46 4.10 2.47
N ALA A 95 -0.29 2.92 1.87
CA ALA A 95 -1.39 2.13 1.31
C ALA A 95 -1.26 0.68 1.74
N THR A 96 -2.40 0.00 1.90
CA THR A 96 -2.43 -1.39 2.38
C THR A 96 -3.31 -2.26 1.49
N SER A 97 -2.74 -3.33 0.96
CA SER A 97 -3.43 -4.38 0.21
C SER A 97 -3.63 -5.62 1.07
N GLY A 98 -4.83 -6.21 1.00
CA GLY A 98 -5.20 -7.44 1.70
C GLY A 98 -6.60 -7.89 1.25
N GLN A 99 -6.93 -9.16 1.44
CA GLN A 99 -8.20 -9.73 0.96
C GLN A 99 -9.29 -9.84 2.04
N TYR A 100 -9.07 -9.26 3.22
CA TYR A 100 -9.97 -9.41 4.38
C TYR A 100 -11.27 -8.61 4.28
N PHE A 101 -11.37 -7.60 3.42
CA PHE A 101 -12.62 -6.88 3.16
C PHE A 101 -13.45 -7.51 2.04
N LYS A 102 -12.78 -8.05 1.03
CA LYS A 102 -13.41 -8.68 -0.12
C LYS A 102 -12.50 -9.78 -0.65
N GLU A 103 -12.90 -11.02 -0.44
CA GLU A 103 -12.15 -12.17 -0.92
C GLU A 103 -12.09 -12.20 -2.45
N GLY A 104 -10.93 -12.58 -2.99
CA GLY A 104 -10.73 -12.80 -4.42
C GLY A 104 -10.67 -11.55 -5.30
N HIS A 105 -10.68 -10.33 -4.73
CA HIS A 105 -10.61 -9.11 -5.53
C HIS A 105 -9.18 -8.78 -6.00
N ILE A 106 -8.16 -9.19 -5.25
CA ILE A 106 -6.76 -9.06 -5.70
C ILE A 106 -6.39 -10.33 -6.45
N ARG A 107 -5.94 -10.16 -7.70
CA ARG A 107 -5.53 -11.24 -8.57
C ARG A 107 -4.14 -10.98 -9.12
N ASN A 108 -3.41 -12.05 -9.36
CA ASN A 108 -2.17 -11.97 -10.11
C ASN A 108 -2.51 -11.64 -11.58
N ALA A 109 -2.07 -10.48 -12.06
CA ALA A 109 -2.44 -9.98 -13.38
C ALA A 109 -1.95 -10.91 -14.52
N ALA A 110 -0.81 -11.58 -14.35
CA ALA A 110 -0.26 -12.49 -15.34
C ALA A 110 -1.05 -13.80 -15.45
N THR A 111 -1.64 -14.30 -14.35
CA THR A 111 -2.30 -15.61 -14.30
C THR A 111 -3.81 -15.54 -14.13
N GLY A 112 -4.36 -14.39 -13.74
CA GLY A 112 -5.77 -14.19 -13.40
C GLY A 112 -6.21 -14.88 -12.10
N LYS A 113 -5.31 -15.58 -11.41
CA LYS A 113 -5.62 -16.33 -10.19
C LYS A 113 -5.50 -15.46 -8.94
N VAL A 114 -6.31 -15.80 -7.95
CA VAL A 114 -6.14 -15.28 -6.59
C VAL A 114 -4.82 -15.80 -6.05
N PRO A 115 -3.93 -14.95 -5.49
CA PRO A 115 -2.68 -15.43 -4.93
C PRO A 115 -2.93 -16.29 -3.69
N GLU A 116 -2.26 -17.44 -3.66
CA GLU A 116 -2.29 -18.39 -2.53
C GLU A 116 -1.00 -18.23 -1.73
N HIS A 117 -1.06 -17.54 -0.59
CA HIS A 117 0.07 -17.31 0.29
C HIS A 117 -0.38 -17.02 1.72
N ASP A 118 0.60 -16.82 2.60
CA ASP A 118 0.42 -16.65 4.04
C ASP A 118 0.13 -15.20 4.49
N LEU A 119 0.07 -14.23 3.57
CA LEU A 119 -0.11 -12.83 3.91
C LEU A 119 -1.55 -12.47 4.26
N LEU A 120 -1.72 -11.85 5.42
CA LEU A 120 -2.91 -11.11 5.79
C LEU A 120 -2.95 -9.77 5.02
N SER A 121 -1.83 -9.03 5.04
CA SER A 121 -1.72 -7.74 4.34
C SER A 121 -0.27 -7.37 3.99
N CYS A 122 -0.14 -6.48 3.00
CA CYS A 122 1.08 -5.77 2.68
C CYS A 122 0.81 -4.26 2.70
N THR A 123 1.61 -3.52 3.46
CA THR A 123 1.56 -2.05 3.53
C THR A 123 2.82 -1.46 2.95
N VAL A 124 2.69 -0.47 2.07
CA VAL A 124 3.81 0.28 1.50
C VAL A 124 3.76 1.73 1.95
N ILE A 125 4.91 2.29 2.29
CA ILE A 125 5.10 3.70 2.61
C ILE A 125 5.91 4.35 1.50
N ALA A 126 5.37 5.40 0.87
CA ALA A 126 6.00 6.11 -0.25
C ALA A 126 5.64 7.62 -0.23
N PRO A 127 6.36 8.49 -0.96
CA PRO A 127 5.99 9.89 -1.08
C PRO A 127 4.64 10.12 -1.76
N SER A 128 4.30 9.31 -2.78
CA SER A 128 3.03 9.32 -3.50
C SER A 128 2.14 8.18 -3.00
N ASN A 129 0.85 8.44 -2.81
CA ASN A 129 -0.10 7.40 -2.44
C ASN A 129 -0.46 6.51 -3.64
N THR A 130 -0.46 7.07 -4.84
CA THR A 130 -0.63 6.31 -6.09
C THR A 130 0.43 5.21 -6.22
N ASP A 131 1.70 5.54 -5.93
CA ASP A 131 2.79 4.56 -5.95
C ASP A 131 2.66 3.55 -4.82
N ALA A 132 2.29 4.01 -3.61
CA ALA A 132 2.09 3.13 -2.46
C ALA A 132 0.99 2.10 -2.72
N ASP A 133 -0.16 2.49 -3.30
CA ASP A 133 -1.31 1.65 -3.63
C ASP A 133 -0.91 0.57 -4.66
N ALA A 134 -0.29 0.98 -5.78
CA ALA A 134 0.21 0.07 -6.80
C ALA A 134 1.21 -0.94 -6.25
N LEU A 135 2.19 -0.46 -5.48
CA LEU A 135 3.25 -1.31 -4.91
C LEU A 135 2.70 -2.24 -3.83
N ALA A 136 1.78 -1.78 -2.97
CA ALA A 136 1.16 -2.63 -1.97
C ALA A 136 0.43 -3.82 -2.62
N THR A 137 -0.29 -3.57 -3.73
CA THR A 137 -0.96 -4.62 -4.51
C THR A 137 0.06 -5.57 -5.14
N ALA A 138 1.09 -5.05 -5.81
CA ALA A 138 2.13 -5.88 -6.42
C ALA A 138 2.83 -6.80 -5.40
N LEU A 139 3.27 -6.22 -4.28
CA LEU A 139 3.98 -6.96 -3.23
C LEU A 139 3.07 -7.96 -2.52
N TYR A 140 1.78 -7.63 -2.35
CA TYR A 140 0.81 -8.57 -1.83
C TYR A 140 0.66 -9.79 -2.77
N VAL A 141 0.55 -9.56 -4.09
CA VAL A 141 0.47 -10.63 -5.09
C VAL A 141 1.72 -11.52 -5.10
N MET A 142 2.90 -10.93 -4.88
CA MET A 142 4.17 -11.67 -4.83
C MET A 142 4.33 -12.55 -3.58
N GLY A 143 3.59 -12.26 -2.50
CA GLY A 143 3.72 -12.94 -1.22
C GLY A 143 4.91 -12.46 -0.36
N SER A 144 5.03 -13.01 0.87
CA SER A 144 5.97 -12.47 1.86
C SER A 144 7.45 -12.61 1.47
N GLU A 145 7.86 -13.73 0.86
CA GLU A 145 9.27 -13.98 0.54
C GLU A 145 9.73 -13.20 -0.70
N ALA A 146 9.04 -13.41 -1.83
CA ALA A 146 9.41 -12.73 -3.08
C ALA A 146 9.16 -11.22 -3.00
N GLY A 147 8.06 -10.80 -2.36
CA GLY A 147 7.75 -9.40 -2.16
C GLY A 147 8.77 -8.69 -1.27
N LEU A 148 9.24 -9.33 -0.19
CA LEU A 148 10.28 -8.78 0.67
C LEU A 148 11.61 -8.63 -0.09
N ALA A 149 12.04 -9.68 -0.79
CA ALA A 149 13.27 -9.64 -1.58
C ALA A 149 13.23 -8.54 -2.64
N TRP A 150 12.09 -8.39 -3.32
CA TRP A 150 11.88 -7.33 -4.30
C TRP A 150 11.90 -5.94 -3.64
N ALA A 151 11.21 -5.76 -2.51
CA ALA A 151 11.15 -4.49 -1.79
C ALA A 151 12.55 -4.06 -1.30
N ASP A 152 13.34 -4.98 -0.76
CA ASP A 152 14.73 -4.72 -0.33
C ASP A 152 15.62 -4.33 -1.52
N GLY A 153 15.55 -5.08 -2.63
CA GLY A 153 16.31 -4.81 -3.84
C GLY A 153 15.98 -3.45 -4.47
N ASN A 154 14.74 -2.99 -4.35
CA ASN A 154 14.27 -1.72 -4.92
C ASN A 154 14.17 -0.58 -3.88
N LYS A 155 14.61 -0.81 -2.63
CA LYS A 155 14.60 0.18 -1.53
C LYS A 155 13.20 0.70 -1.21
N ILE A 156 12.20 -0.15 -1.33
CA ILE A 156 10.80 0.16 -1.01
C ILE A 156 10.53 -0.14 0.46
N LYS A 157 9.96 0.83 1.17
CA LYS A 157 9.55 0.67 2.56
C LYS A 157 8.24 -0.09 2.62
N ALA A 158 8.30 -1.36 3.00
CA ALA A 158 7.15 -2.25 3.08
C ALA A 158 7.03 -2.96 4.43
N ILE A 159 5.81 -3.26 4.84
CA ILE A 159 5.46 -4.01 6.05
C ILE A 159 4.52 -5.13 5.62
N PHE A 160 4.93 -6.37 5.85
CA PHE A 160 4.15 -7.57 5.57
C PHE A 160 3.63 -8.14 6.88
N ILE A 161 2.34 -8.44 6.95
CA ILE A 161 1.72 -9.09 8.09
C ILE A 161 1.20 -10.45 7.61
N ARG A 162 1.66 -11.53 8.24
CA ARG A 162 1.21 -12.89 7.96
C ARG A 162 -0.03 -13.24 8.77
N ASN A 163 -0.75 -14.28 8.34
CA ASN A 163 -1.94 -14.79 9.01
C ASN A 163 -1.65 -15.32 10.44
N ASP A 164 -0.42 -15.73 10.71
CA ASP A 164 0.04 -16.14 12.04
C ASP A 164 0.42 -14.97 12.96
N GLY A 165 0.34 -13.73 12.47
CA GLY A 165 0.70 -12.52 13.21
C GLY A 165 2.15 -12.09 13.07
N THR A 166 2.97 -12.82 12.34
CA THR A 166 4.36 -12.43 12.06
C THR A 166 4.40 -11.13 11.26
N VAL A 167 5.14 -10.14 11.77
CA VAL A 167 5.35 -8.85 11.09
C VAL A 167 6.76 -8.80 10.54
N ILE A 168 6.88 -8.66 9.23
CA ILE A 168 8.16 -8.56 8.51
C ILE A 168 8.25 -7.16 7.90
N LYS A 169 9.42 -6.55 7.95
CA LYS A 169 9.67 -5.22 7.36
C LYS A 169 10.84 -5.29 6.41
N SER A 170 10.72 -4.62 5.27
CA SER A 170 11.85 -4.46 4.38
C SER A 170 12.99 -3.71 5.07
N MET A 171 14.22 -4.12 4.78
CA MET A 171 15.42 -3.48 5.27
C MET A 171 15.69 -2.24 4.41
N LEU A 172 15.44 -1.05 4.97
CA LEU A 172 15.92 0.17 4.35
C LEU A 172 17.44 0.29 4.62
N PRO A 173 18.24 0.70 3.64
CA PRO A 173 19.59 1.12 3.93
C PRO A 173 19.54 2.27 4.96
N ARG A 174 20.39 2.18 5.96
CA ARG A 174 20.59 3.21 6.98
C ARG A 174 21.10 4.51 6.36
#